data_ef5951bfda8a8de47aeeebb99b771b9d
#
_entry.id   ef5951bfda8a8de47aeeebb99b771b9d
#
_cell.length_a   1.000
_cell.length_b   1.000
_cell.length_c   1.000
_cell.angle_alpha   90.00
_cell.angle_beta   90.00
_cell.angle_gamma   90.00
#
_symmetry.space_group_name_H-M   'P 1'
#
loop_
_entity.id
_entity.type
_entity.pdbx_description
1 polymer ?
#
loop_
_entity_poly.entity_id
_entity_poly.type
_entity_poly.pdbx_seq_one_letter_code
_entity_poly.pdbx_strand_id
1 'polypeptide(L)' 'MQERTITLTTDDGKEVVCDILFTYHSDEFNKDYVVFQPRGTEEASAACYIEHENGEGELVQIQTDEEWEMLEDLLEDYS' A
#
# COMPACT_ATOMS: atom_id res chain seq x y z
N MET A 1 -10.41 10.31 -16.48
CA MET A 1 -9.63 10.12 -15.25
C MET A 1 -9.30 8.67 -15.08
N GLN A 2 -8.05 8.41 -14.80
CA GLN A 2 -7.64 7.03 -14.52
C GLN A 2 -7.75 6.78 -13.03
N GLU A 3 -8.55 5.80 -12.67
CA GLU A 3 -8.61 5.36 -11.29
C GLU A 3 -7.37 4.50 -11.00
N ARG A 4 -6.72 4.80 -9.90
CA ARG A 4 -5.61 3.98 -9.46
C ARG A 4 -6.12 2.90 -8.53
N THR A 5 -6.13 1.68 -9.01
CA THR A 5 -6.58 0.54 -8.23
C THR A 5 -5.54 -0.56 -8.30
N ILE A 6 -5.53 -1.39 -7.26
CA ILE A 6 -4.74 -2.61 -7.25
C ILE A 6 -5.65 -3.75 -6.85
N THR A 7 -5.33 -4.95 -7.32
CA THR A 7 -6.06 -6.15 -6.94
C THR A 7 -5.15 -7.01 -6.08
N LEU A 8 -5.61 -7.31 -4.87
CA LEU A 8 -4.88 -8.16 -3.94
C LEU A 8 -5.54 -9.53 -3.89
N THR A 9 -4.73 -10.57 -3.86
CA THR A 9 -5.23 -11.93 -3.70
C THR A 9 -5.02 -12.33 -2.24
N THR A 10 -6.11 -12.73 -1.59
CA THR A 10 -6.06 -13.17 -0.20
C THR A 10 -5.66 -14.64 -0.11
N ASP A 11 -5.36 -15.11 1.09
CA ASP A 11 -4.91 -16.49 1.32
C ASP A 11 -5.95 -17.53 0.92
N ASP A 12 -7.23 -17.17 0.95
CA ASP A 12 -8.31 -18.06 0.54
C ASP A 12 -8.62 -18.00 -0.96
N GLY A 13 -7.79 -17.30 -1.73
CA GLY A 13 -7.92 -17.24 -3.18
C GLY A 13 -8.88 -16.19 -3.71
N LYS A 14 -9.38 -15.32 -2.85
CA LYS A 14 -10.28 -14.26 -3.28
C LYS A 14 -9.48 -13.06 -3.75
N GLU A 15 -10.04 -12.35 -4.73
CA GLU A 15 -9.46 -11.11 -5.20
C GLU A 15 -10.20 -9.93 -4.58
N VAL A 16 -9.43 -8.97 -4.06
CA VAL A 16 -9.98 -7.75 -3.47
C VAL A 16 -9.43 -6.57 -4.24
N VAL A 17 -10.34 -5.73 -4.75
CA VAL A 17 -9.95 -4.51 -5.46
C VAL A 17 -9.81 -3.40 -4.43
N CYS A 18 -8.68 -2.72 -4.46
CA CYS A 18 -8.39 -1.63 -3.54
C CYS A 18 -8.09 -0.36 -4.31
N ASP A 19 -8.57 0.77 -3.79
CA ASP A 19 -8.25 2.08 -4.37
C ASP A 19 -6.96 2.59 -3.76
N ILE A 20 -6.03 3.03 -4.61
CA ILE A 20 -4.77 3.61 -4.14
C ILE A 20 -5.02 5.05 -3.74
N LEU A 21 -4.76 5.38 -2.48
CA LEU A 21 -4.94 6.72 -1.96
C LEU A 21 -3.72 7.58 -2.28
N PHE A 22 -2.54 7.10 -1.96
CA PHE A 22 -1.30 7.77 -2.33
C PHE A 22 -0.13 6.81 -2.20
N THR A 23 1.01 7.22 -2.76
CA THR A 23 2.26 6.48 -2.65
C THR A 23 3.29 7.34 -1.94
N TYR A 24 4.24 6.71 -1.29
CA TYR A 24 5.26 7.42 -0.54
C TYR A 24 6.59 6.71 -0.67
N HIS A 25 7.64 7.49 -0.91
CA HIS A 25 9.01 6.97 -0.94
C HIS A 25 9.74 7.44 0.31
N SER A 26 10.30 6.50 1.07
CA SER A 26 11.05 6.81 2.28
C SER A 26 12.54 6.67 2.00
N ASP A 27 13.27 7.78 2.14
CA ASP A 27 14.72 7.76 2.03
C ASP A 27 15.36 7.07 3.23
N GLU A 28 14.74 7.17 4.39
CA GLU A 28 15.24 6.56 5.62
C GLU A 28 15.30 5.04 5.50
N PHE A 29 14.22 4.45 5.00
CA PHE A 29 14.14 3.00 4.82
C PHE A 29 14.55 2.54 3.42
N ASN A 30 14.72 3.49 2.51
CA ASN A 30 15.00 3.22 1.09
C ASN A 30 13.97 2.26 0.49
N LYS A 31 12.71 2.54 0.74
CA LYS A 31 11.60 1.72 0.28
C LYS A 31 10.45 2.59 -0.22
N ASP A 32 9.65 2.01 -1.09
CA ASP A 32 8.43 2.63 -1.57
C ASP A 32 7.23 2.01 -0.87
N TYR A 33 6.24 2.84 -0.56
CA TYR A 33 5.03 2.39 0.13
C TYR A 33 3.79 2.82 -0.65
N VAL A 34 2.77 2.00 -0.59
CA VAL A 34 1.46 2.28 -1.20
C VAL A 34 0.43 2.27 -0.08
N VAL A 35 -0.34 3.35 0.00
CA VAL A 35 -1.48 3.41 0.92
C VAL A 35 -2.74 3.22 0.09
N PHE A 36 -3.57 2.28 0.50
CA PHE A 36 -4.73 1.87 -0.27
C PHE A 36 -5.91 1.61 0.66
N GLN A 37 -7.10 1.62 0.09
CA GLN A 37 -8.33 1.34 0.82
C GLN A 37 -9.12 0.28 0.05
N PRO A 38 -9.34 -0.89 0.65
CA PRO A 38 -10.18 -1.92 0.00
C PRO A 38 -11.60 -1.40 -0.22
N ARG A 39 -12.16 -1.70 -1.37
CA ARG A 39 -13.53 -1.31 -1.67
C ARG A 39 -14.49 -2.03 -0.74
N GLY A 40 -15.45 -1.29 -0.22
CA GLY A 40 -16.42 -1.81 0.73
C GLY A 40 -16.00 -1.65 2.19
N THR A 41 -14.84 -1.04 2.45
CA THR A 41 -14.39 -0.74 3.81
C THR A 41 -14.06 0.73 3.95
N GLU A 42 -14.07 1.22 5.16
CA GLU A 42 -13.65 2.60 5.45
C GLU A 42 -12.22 2.66 5.99
N GLU A 43 -11.59 1.52 6.18
CA GLU A 43 -10.24 1.46 6.73
C GLU A 43 -9.20 1.47 5.62
N ALA A 44 -8.21 2.35 5.75
CA ALA A 44 -7.07 2.37 4.87
C ALA A 44 -5.98 1.45 5.40
N SER A 45 -5.24 0.86 4.48
CA SER A 45 -4.10 0.02 4.80
C SER A 45 -2.89 0.47 4.02
N ALA A 46 -1.75 -0.10 4.33
CA ALA A 46 -0.52 0.23 3.62
C ALA A 46 0.33 -1.02 3.45
N ALA A 47 1.15 -1.00 2.42
CA ALA A 47 2.08 -2.08 2.14
C ALA A 47 3.33 -1.51 1.48
N CYS A 48 4.41 -2.28 1.57
CA CYS A 48 5.65 -1.95 0.89
C CYS A 48 5.54 -2.39 -0.57
N TYR A 49 5.91 -1.52 -1.50
CA TYR A 49 5.86 -1.83 -2.91
C TYR A 49 7.25 -2.14 -3.43
N ILE A 50 7.38 -3.28 -4.10
CA ILE A 50 8.64 -3.70 -4.69
C ILE A 50 8.42 -3.85 -6.19
N GLU A 51 9.26 -3.19 -6.99
CA GLU A 51 9.22 -3.34 -8.43
C GLU A 51 10.32 -4.28 -8.87
N HIS A 52 9.94 -5.30 -9.62
CA HIS A 52 10.89 -6.28 -10.15
C HIS A 52 11.39 -5.85 -11.52
N GLU A 53 12.53 -6.40 -11.94
CA GLU A 53 13.17 -6.05 -13.21
C GLU A 53 12.29 -6.32 -14.43
N ASN A 54 11.38 -7.27 -14.31
CA ASN A 54 10.48 -7.60 -15.42
C ASN A 54 9.27 -6.66 -15.52
N GLY A 55 9.24 -5.61 -14.70
CA GLY A 55 8.16 -4.65 -14.71
C GLY A 55 6.96 -5.00 -13.83
N GLU A 56 7.01 -6.13 -13.15
CA GLU A 56 5.94 -6.52 -12.24
C GLU A 56 6.14 -5.89 -10.86
N GLY A 57 5.04 -5.49 -10.24
CA GLY A 57 5.06 -4.97 -8.89
C GLY A 57 4.54 -5.99 -7.88
N GLU A 58 5.08 -5.94 -6.69
CA GLU A 58 4.67 -6.82 -5.61
C GLU A 58 4.43 -6.01 -4.34
N LEU A 59 3.37 -6.34 -3.63
CA LEU A 59 3.09 -5.72 -2.33
C LEU A 59 3.50 -6.68 -1.22
N VAL A 60 4.30 -6.17 -0.29
CA VAL A 60 4.83 -6.95 0.82
C VAL A 60 4.35 -6.32 2.13
N GLN A 61 3.98 -7.16 3.08
CA GLN A 61 3.55 -6.66 4.37
C GLN A 61 4.65 -5.86 5.08
N ILE A 62 4.23 -4.79 5.73
CA ILE A 62 5.13 -4.00 6.54
C ILE A 62 5.44 -4.78 7.81
N GLN A 63 6.71 -4.93 8.14
CA GLN A 63 7.15 -5.85 9.18
C GLN A 63 7.62 -5.16 10.46
N THR A 64 7.81 -3.85 10.45
CA THR A 64 8.30 -3.14 11.62
C THR A 64 7.29 -2.10 12.11
N ASP A 65 7.26 -1.90 13.41
CA ASP A 65 6.39 -0.89 14.02
C ASP A 65 6.82 0.52 13.63
N GLU A 66 8.12 0.73 13.43
CA GLU A 66 8.63 2.03 13.01
C GLU A 66 8.08 2.46 11.66
N GLU A 67 7.98 1.52 10.72
CA GLU A 67 7.40 1.80 9.42
C GLU A 67 5.91 2.12 9.55
N TRP A 68 5.21 1.39 10.39
CA TRP A 68 3.79 1.64 10.64
C TRP A 68 3.55 3.02 11.25
N GLU A 69 4.37 3.41 12.21
CA GLU A 69 4.25 4.74 12.83
C GLU A 69 4.44 5.86 11.81
N MET A 70 5.41 5.70 10.92
CA MET A 70 5.62 6.67 9.85
C MET A 70 4.39 6.77 8.95
N LEU A 71 3.83 5.64 8.58
CA LEU A 71 2.66 5.62 7.68
C LEU A 71 1.41 6.15 8.37
N GLU A 72 1.25 5.91 9.67
CA GLU A 72 0.13 6.48 10.43
C GLU A 72 0.20 7.99 10.46
N ASP A 73 1.39 8.55 10.63
CA ASP A 73 1.57 10.00 10.58
C ASP A 73 1.19 10.56 9.22
N LEU A 74 1.56 9.86 8.16
CA LEU A 74 1.20 10.27 6.80
C LEU A 74 -0.31 10.20 6.58
N LEU A 75 -0.96 9.18 7.10
CA LEU A 75 -2.40 9.04 6.99
C LEU A 75 -3.14 10.15 7.73
N GLU A 76 -2.63 10.57 8.89
CA GLU A 76 -3.23 11.69 9.62
C GLU A 76 -3.15 12.98 8.81
N ASP A 77 -2.02 13.22 8.15
CA ASP A 77 -1.87 14.40 7.31
C ASP A 77 -2.76 14.34 6.08
N TYR A 78 -3.03 13.14 5.58
CA TYR A 78 -3.85 12.95 4.39
C TYR A 78 -5.34 13.16 4.66
N SER A 79 -5.79 12.73 5.81
CA SER A 79 -7.22 12.76 6.14
C SER A 79 -7.74 14.15 6.61
#